data_d4bb54118dc996df7df6c813bdb1e473
#
_entry.id   d4bb54118dc996df7df6c813bdb1e473
#
_cell.length_a   1.000
_cell.length_b   1.000
_cell.length_c   1.000
_cell.angle_alpha   90.00
_cell.angle_beta   90.00
_cell.angle_gamma   90.00
#
_symmetry.space_group_name_H-M   'P 1'
#
loop_
_entity.id
_entity.type
_entity.pdbx_description
1 polymer ?
#
loop_
_entity_poly.entity_id
_entity_poly.type
_entity_poly.pdbx_seq_one_letter_code
_entity_poly.pdbx_strand_id
1 'polypeptide(L)'
;PWGGSGYDPVPSIIRYDIHTHHIRSITAREYAVCDPYPLYPLEIVHKRPDCRFSVGIHPYESAVVSEEAWTAITEAAALEHVVAIGECGLDATRDIPMSRQLEIFEKHIFLSEKLKKPLIIHCVKAFDSLIATRRKTRPSQLWIIHGFRGKPQQAEQLRREGLLLSFGAKYNPETLKIFRPGEILFESDDETLPIDTIYRRAARLWKIPRY
;
A
#
# COMPACT_ATOMS: atom_id res chain seq x y z
N PRO A 1 -44.92 8.16 -26.71
CA PRO A 1 -43.83 7.37 -27.21
C PRO A 1 -42.57 7.76 -26.45
N TRP A 2 -42.44 7.28 -25.21
CA TRP A 2 -41.28 7.46 -24.38
C TRP A 2 -40.79 6.07 -24.04
N GLY A 3 -40.20 5.42 -25.05
CA GLY A 3 -39.34 4.29 -24.85
C GLY A 3 -37.99 4.77 -24.36
N GLY A 4 -37.95 5.37 -23.20
CA GLY A 4 -36.71 5.57 -22.46
C GLY A 4 -36.34 4.23 -21.90
N SER A 5 -35.47 3.47 -22.59
CA SER A 5 -34.71 2.42 -21.96
C SER A 5 -33.87 3.10 -20.90
N GLY A 6 -34.34 3.10 -19.66
CA GLY A 6 -33.58 3.49 -18.52
C GLY A 6 -32.42 2.52 -18.37
N TYR A 7 -31.35 2.77 -19.12
CA TYR A 7 -30.03 2.27 -18.79
C TYR A 7 -29.59 3.14 -17.61
N ASP A 8 -29.92 2.73 -16.39
CA ASP A 8 -29.14 3.16 -15.25
C ASP A 8 -27.73 2.66 -15.52
N PRO A 9 -26.77 3.56 -15.75
CA PRO A 9 -25.39 3.11 -15.88
C PRO A 9 -25.07 2.41 -14.57
N VAL A 10 -24.77 1.12 -14.65
CA VAL A 10 -24.17 0.39 -13.50
C VAL A 10 -23.07 1.32 -12.99
N PRO A 11 -23.12 1.75 -11.72
CA PRO A 11 -22.12 2.67 -11.21
C PRO A 11 -20.78 2.05 -11.52
N SER A 12 -19.94 2.78 -12.26
CA SER A 12 -18.63 2.31 -12.63
C SER A 12 -17.87 2.00 -11.36
N ILE A 13 -17.54 0.73 -11.14
CA ILE A 13 -16.83 0.29 -9.94
C ILE A 13 -15.48 0.99 -9.94
N ILE A 14 -15.21 1.79 -8.89
CA ILE A 14 -13.92 2.42 -8.70
C ILE A 14 -12.91 1.33 -8.38
N ARG A 15 -11.81 1.29 -9.14
CA ARG A 15 -10.67 0.43 -8.85
C ARG A 15 -9.68 1.16 -7.97
N TYR A 16 -9.40 0.61 -6.80
CA TYR A 16 -8.37 1.12 -5.89
C TYR A 16 -7.05 0.43 -6.20
N ASP A 17 -6.03 1.25 -6.49
CA ASP A 17 -4.65 0.82 -6.62
C ASP A 17 -3.90 1.42 -5.44
N ILE A 18 -3.65 0.61 -4.40
CA ILE A 18 -3.18 1.15 -3.12
C ILE A 18 -1.68 1.44 -3.09
N HIS A 19 -0.94 1.01 -4.10
CA HIS A 19 0.48 1.28 -4.19
C HIS A 19 0.96 1.21 -5.64
N THR A 20 1.42 2.33 -6.17
CA THR A 20 1.98 2.41 -7.52
C THR A 20 3.09 3.46 -7.58
N HIS A 21 4.11 3.19 -8.39
CA HIS A 21 5.17 4.16 -8.71
C HIS A 21 4.86 4.99 -9.95
N HIS A 22 3.75 4.69 -10.63
CA HIS A 22 3.29 5.46 -11.79
C HIS A 22 2.35 6.58 -11.32
N ILE A 23 2.88 7.80 -11.27
CA ILE A 23 2.13 8.97 -10.80
C ILE A 23 1.03 9.31 -11.81
N ARG A 24 -0.21 9.32 -11.33
CA ARG A 24 -1.38 9.68 -12.09
C ARG A 24 -2.48 10.22 -11.19
N SER A 25 -3.31 11.09 -11.73
CA SER A 25 -4.42 11.67 -11.00
C SER A 25 -5.51 10.63 -10.69
N ILE A 26 -6.29 10.87 -9.64
CA ILE A 26 -7.53 10.11 -9.42
C ILE A 26 -8.53 10.46 -10.53
N THR A 27 -9.33 9.47 -10.89
CA THR A 27 -10.38 9.59 -11.91
C THR A 27 -11.70 9.05 -11.36
N ALA A 28 -12.77 9.14 -12.14
CA ALA A 28 -14.06 8.55 -11.78
C ALA A 28 -14.01 7.00 -11.69
N ARG A 29 -12.99 6.37 -12.27
CA ARG A 29 -12.86 4.91 -12.34
C ARG A 29 -11.71 4.32 -11.53
N GLU A 30 -10.75 5.13 -11.15
CA GLU A 30 -9.52 4.67 -10.52
C GLU A 30 -9.05 5.62 -9.43
N TYR A 31 -8.75 5.05 -8.28
CA TYR A 31 -8.14 5.73 -7.16
C TYR A 31 -6.77 5.10 -6.92
N ALA A 32 -5.71 5.78 -7.35
CA ALA A 32 -4.34 5.32 -7.19
C ALA A 32 -3.65 6.05 -6.05
N VAL A 33 -2.98 5.31 -5.18
CA VAL A 33 -2.07 5.86 -4.17
C VAL A 33 -0.65 5.78 -4.73
N CYS A 34 -0.11 6.92 -5.10
CA CYS A 34 1.17 7.04 -5.79
C CYS A 34 2.31 7.23 -4.80
N ASP A 35 3.38 6.46 -4.97
CA ASP A 35 4.62 6.61 -4.23
C ASP A 35 5.67 7.24 -5.15
N PRO A 36 6.17 8.45 -4.85
CA PRO A 36 7.18 9.09 -5.69
C PRO A 36 8.53 8.38 -5.66
N TYR A 37 8.90 7.73 -4.55
CA TYR A 37 10.16 7.02 -4.45
C TYR A 37 10.16 5.76 -5.34
N PRO A 38 11.24 5.40 -5.99
CA PRO A 38 12.53 6.13 -6.11
C PRO A 38 12.61 7.03 -7.36
N LEU A 39 11.56 7.15 -8.16
CA LEU A 39 11.61 7.71 -9.52
C LEU A 39 11.48 9.23 -9.57
N TYR A 40 10.89 9.83 -8.56
CA TYR A 40 10.57 11.26 -8.54
C TYR A 40 11.07 11.92 -7.26
N PRO A 41 11.42 13.20 -7.31
CA PRO A 41 11.71 13.97 -6.09
C PRO A 41 10.43 14.19 -5.28
N LEU A 42 10.59 14.31 -3.96
CA LEU A 42 9.46 14.47 -3.04
C LEU A 42 8.62 15.73 -3.33
N GLU A 43 9.22 16.76 -3.92
CA GLU A 43 8.56 18.01 -4.28
C GLU A 43 7.36 17.81 -5.21
N ILE A 44 7.32 16.72 -5.98
CA ILE A 44 6.18 16.43 -6.85
C ILE A 44 4.87 16.31 -6.07
N VAL A 45 4.95 15.87 -4.82
CA VAL A 45 3.78 15.72 -3.95
C VAL A 45 3.09 17.07 -3.73
N HIS A 46 3.88 18.12 -3.52
CA HIS A 46 3.36 19.48 -3.34
C HIS A 46 2.75 20.08 -4.62
N LYS A 47 3.18 19.59 -5.78
CA LYS A 47 2.78 20.11 -7.10
C LYS A 47 1.58 19.40 -7.72
N ARG A 48 1.16 18.28 -7.16
CA ARG A 48 0.13 17.42 -7.76
C ARG A 48 -1.02 17.12 -6.77
N PRO A 49 -1.81 18.14 -6.40
CA PRO A 49 -2.98 17.93 -5.54
C PRO A 49 -4.10 17.13 -6.21
N ASP A 50 -4.03 16.93 -7.52
CA ASP A 50 -4.92 16.05 -8.30
C ASP A 50 -4.61 14.55 -8.10
N CYS A 51 -3.45 14.23 -7.55
CA CYS A 51 -3.06 12.87 -7.21
C CYS A 51 -3.29 12.56 -5.72
N ARG A 52 -3.24 11.28 -5.39
CA ARG A 52 -3.16 10.82 -3.99
C ARG A 52 -1.82 10.14 -3.81
N PHE A 53 -1.16 10.43 -2.69
CA PHE A 53 0.21 9.97 -2.44
C PHE A 53 0.34 9.22 -1.13
N SER A 54 1.35 8.35 -1.08
CA SER A 54 2.01 7.93 0.14
C SER A 54 3.41 8.52 0.18
N VAL A 55 3.90 8.86 1.36
CA VAL A 55 5.27 9.34 1.56
C VAL A 55 5.92 8.65 2.74
N GLY A 56 7.20 8.32 2.60
CA GLY A 56 7.98 7.65 3.63
C GLY A 56 9.42 7.45 3.20
N ILE A 57 10.21 6.92 4.12
CA ILE A 57 11.59 6.50 3.87
C ILE A 57 11.56 4.98 3.68
N HIS A 58 11.87 4.53 2.46
CA HIS A 58 11.96 3.11 2.13
C HIS A 58 13.04 2.42 2.99
N PRO A 59 12.87 1.17 3.41
CA PRO A 59 13.89 0.47 4.21
C PRO A 59 15.26 0.42 3.55
N TYR A 60 15.37 0.49 2.24
CA TYR A 60 16.66 0.55 1.53
C TYR A 60 17.46 1.81 1.85
N GLU A 61 16.79 2.88 2.27
CA GLU A 61 17.40 4.16 2.62
C GLU A 61 17.58 4.34 4.14
N SER A 62 17.21 3.36 4.95
CA SER A 62 17.20 3.49 6.42
C SER A 62 18.58 3.71 7.02
N ALA A 63 19.67 3.30 6.33
CA ALA A 63 21.04 3.54 6.80
C ALA A 63 21.47 5.00 6.70
N VAL A 64 20.87 5.79 5.80
CA VAL A 64 21.37 7.12 5.39
C VAL A 64 20.34 8.24 5.61
N VAL A 65 19.32 8.00 6.42
CA VAL A 65 18.30 9.01 6.69
C VAL A 65 18.88 10.19 7.46
N SER A 66 18.75 11.39 6.88
CA SER A 66 19.08 12.64 7.55
C SER A 66 17.84 13.23 8.26
N GLU A 67 18.08 14.15 9.19
CA GLU A 67 16.99 14.90 9.84
C GLU A 67 16.22 15.75 8.83
N GLU A 68 16.93 16.34 7.85
CA GLU A 68 16.33 17.14 6.79
C GLU A 68 15.40 16.29 5.92
N ALA A 69 15.82 15.07 5.54
CA ALA A 69 14.99 14.14 4.77
C ALA A 69 13.74 13.76 5.55
N TRP A 70 13.88 13.47 6.84
CA TRP A 70 12.73 13.12 7.70
C TRP A 70 11.78 14.31 7.88
N THR A 71 12.31 15.52 8.06
CA THR A 71 11.49 16.74 8.13
C THR A 71 10.69 16.94 6.86
N ALA A 72 11.31 16.77 5.69
CA ALA A 72 10.63 16.88 4.41
C ALA A 72 9.49 15.86 4.25
N ILE A 73 9.71 14.62 4.69
CA ILE A 73 8.66 13.58 4.73
C ILE A 73 7.51 14.01 5.66
N THR A 74 7.82 14.49 6.84
CA THR A 74 6.81 14.92 7.83
C THR A 74 5.95 16.06 7.30
N GLU A 75 6.56 17.03 6.64
CA GLU A 75 5.84 18.15 6.02
C GLU A 75 4.93 17.69 4.89
N ALA A 76 5.44 16.84 3.99
CA ALA A 76 4.63 16.29 2.90
C ALA A 76 3.49 15.40 3.43
N ALA A 77 3.75 14.60 4.45
CA ALA A 77 2.77 13.69 5.03
C ALA A 77 1.54 14.41 5.60
N ALA A 78 1.69 15.67 6.02
CA ALA A 78 0.61 16.47 6.57
C ALA A 78 -0.35 17.01 5.51
N LEU A 79 0.00 16.98 4.22
CA LEU A 79 -0.86 17.43 3.13
C LEU A 79 -2.11 16.55 3.01
N GLU A 80 -3.24 17.16 2.71
CA GLU A 80 -4.52 16.46 2.64
C GLU A 80 -4.53 15.34 1.58
N HIS A 81 -3.89 15.55 0.44
CA HIS A 81 -3.83 14.57 -0.64
C HIS A 81 -2.73 13.50 -0.44
N VAL A 82 -1.98 13.55 0.64
CA VAL A 82 -1.17 12.44 1.12
C VAL A 82 -2.03 11.59 2.05
N VAL A 83 -2.41 10.40 1.59
CA VAL A 83 -3.44 9.57 2.21
C VAL A 83 -2.89 8.39 3.00
N ALA A 84 -1.58 8.14 2.91
CA ALA A 84 -0.91 7.05 3.61
C ALA A 84 0.55 7.42 3.91
N ILE A 85 1.12 6.75 4.90
CA ILE A 85 2.53 6.85 5.26
C ILE A 85 3.23 5.60 4.75
N GLY A 86 4.23 5.79 3.94
CA GLY A 86 4.98 4.70 3.30
C GLY A 86 5.43 5.09 1.88
N GLU A 87 6.15 4.26 1.27
CA GLU A 87 6.56 2.91 1.66
C GLU A 87 7.56 2.99 2.82
N CYS A 88 7.39 2.15 3.82
CA CYS A 88 8.29 2.03 4.97
C CYS A 88 8.35 0.54 5.36
N GLY A 89 9.23 0.16 6.24
CA GLY A 89 9.22 -1.22 6.73
C GLY A 89 10.59 -1.85 6.94
N LEU A 90 10.65 -3.15 6.67
CA LEU A 90 11.78 -4.01 7.03
C LEU A 90 12.15 -4.93 5.85
N ASP A 91 13.44 -5.05 5.58
CA ASP A 91 13.93 -5.97 4.55
C ASP A 91 15.22 -6.65 5.04
N ALA A 92 15.10 -7.92 5.45
CA ALA A 92 16.23 -8.70 5.95
C ALA A 92 17.21 -9.13 4.86
N THR A 93 16.89 -8.90 3.58
CA THR A 93 17.81 -9.19 2.46
C THR A 93 18.83 -8.08 2.23
N ARG A 94 18.67 -6.94 2.90
CA ARG A 94 19.58 -5.80 2.78
C ARG A 94 20.64 -5.84 3.87
N ASP A 95 21.84 -5.36 3.51
CA ASP A 95 22.96 -5.22 4.45
C ASP A 95 22.83 -3.94 5.27
N ILE A 96 21.72 -3.87 6.01
CA ILE A 96 21.41 -2.79 6.93
C ILE A 96 20.93 -3.45 8.23
N PRO A 97 21.56 -3.14 9.38
CA PRO A 97 21.17 -3.76 10.64
C PRO A 97 19.67 -3.63 10.91
N MET A 98 19.03 -4.71 11.33
CA MET A 98 17.60 -4.71 11.62
C MET A 98 17.25 -3.67 12.70
N SER A 99 18.13 -3.46 13.68
CA SER A 99 17.95 -2.42 14.70
C SER A 99 17.80 -1.01 14.09
N ARG A 100 18.56 -0.72 13.05
CA ARG A 100 18.47 0.57 12.34
C ARG A 100 17.19 0.66 11.52
N GLN A 101 16.82 -0.42 10.85
CA GLN A 101 15.56 -0.48 10.09
C GLN A 101 14.35 -0.29 11.02
N LEU A 102 14.36 -0.93 12.18
CA LEU A 102 13.30 -0.80 13.18
C LEU A 102 13.20 0.62 13.73
N GLU A 103 14.32 1.27 14.01
CA GLU A 103 14.36 2.66 14.46
C GLU A 103 13.66 3.59 13.46
N ILE A 104 13.95 3.43 12.17
CA ILE A 104 13.34 4.24 11.11
C ILE A 104 11.87 3.85 10.91
N PHE A 105 11.55 2.57 10.95
CA PHE A 105 10.17 2.10 10.86
C PHE A 105 9.30 2.67 11.99
N GLU A 106 9.80 2.67 13.21
CA GLU A 106 9.08 3.22 14.38
C GLU A 106 8.76 4.71 14.24
N LYS A 107 9.60 5.48 13.56
CA LYS A 107 9.30 6.88 13.21
C LYS A 107 8.05 6.99 12.33
N HIS A 108 7.90 6.08 11.38
CA HIS A 108 6.72 6.02 10.51
C HIS A 108 5.46 5.62 11.28
N ILE A 109 5.58 4.69 12.21
CA ILE A 109 4.47 4.29 13.08
C ILE A 109 3.96 5.49 13.87
N PHE A 110 4.86 6.25 14.49
CA PHE A 110 4.51 7.45 15.22
C PHE A 110 3.82 8.49 14.33
N LEU A 111 4.35 8.72 13.12
CA LEU A 111 3.78 9.67 12.17
C LEU A 111 2.38 9.22 11.70
N SER A 112 2.21 7.94 11.41
CA SER A 112 0.93 7.33 11.04
C SER A 112 -0.13 7.56 12.12
N GLU A 113 0.19 7.27 13.37
CA GLU A 113 -0.72 7.47 14.50
C GLU A 113 -1.06 8.95 14.70
N LYS A 114 -0.06 9.82 14.63
CA LYS A 114 -0.23 11.27 14.80
C LYS A 114 -1.16 11.86 13.73
N LEU A 115 -0.98 11.48 12.47
CA LEU A 115 -1.73 12.01 11.35
C LEU A 115 -3.00 11.21 11.05
N LYS A 116 -3.21 10.08 11.72
CA LYS A 116 -4.33 9.16 11.49
C LYS A 116 -4.41 8.69 10.04
N LYS A 117 -3.27 8.28 9.50
CA LYS A 117 -3.12 7.75 8.15
C LYS A 117 -2.55 6.34 8.19
N PRO A 118 -3.00 5.41 7.33
CA PRO A 118 -2.51 4.04 7.34
C PRO A 118 -1.03 3.97 6.93
N LEU A 119 -0.38 2.87 7.32
CA LEU A 119 0.96 2.52 6.84
C LEU A 119 0.87 1.63 5.61
N ILE A 120 1.68 1.92 4.60
CA ILE A 120 1.98 1.01 3.49
C ILE A 120 3.37 0.45 3.74
N ILE A 121 3.46 -0.86 3.92
CA ILE A 121 4.63 -1.54 4.46
C ILE A 121 5.26 -2.45 3.42
N HIS A 122 6.57 -2.27 3.23
CA HIS A 122 7.45 -3.22 2.59
C HIS A 122 8.02 -4.15 3.67
N CYS A 123 7.75 -5.44 3.56
CA CYS A 123 8.30 -6.42 4.50
C CYS A 123 8.80 -7.65 3.75
N VAL A 124 10.11 -7.87 3.77
CA VAL A 124 10.76 -9.00 3.14
C VAL A 124 11.60 -9.76 4.16
N LYS A 125 11.25 -11.04 4.37
CA LYS A 125 11.95 -11.95 5.32
C LYS A 125 12.13 -11.38 6.73
N ALA A 126 11.16 -10.58 7.18
CA ALA A 126 11.19 -9.91 8.49
C ALA A 126 9.81 -9.86 9.15
N PHE A 127 8.92 -10.80 8.85
CA PHE A 127 7.56 -10.81 9.39
C PHE A 127 7.52 -10.99 10.90
N ASP A 128 8.43 -11.76 11.48
CA ASP A 128 8.50 -11.91 12.94
C ASP A 128 8.79 -10.60 13.63
N SER A 129 9.73 -9.82 13.10
CA SER A 129 10.04 -8.47 13.61
C SER A 129 8.88 -7.51 13.42
N LEU A 130 8.18 -7.60 12.30
CA LEU A 130 7.00 -6.77 12.03
C LEU A 130 5.88 -7.07 13.03
N ILE A 131 5.58 -8.33 13.26
CA ILE A 131 4.55 -8.76 14.22
C ILE A 131 4.92 -8.33 15.64
N ALA A 132 6.17 -8.54 16.05
CA ALA A 132 6.66 -8.11 17.37
C ALA A 132 6.51 -6.60 17.56
N THR A 133 6.85 -5.82 16.55
CA THR A 133 6.71 -4.37 16.59
C THR A 133 5.25 -3.95 16.68
N ARG A 134 4.36 -4.58 15.92
CA ARG A 134 2.92 -4.30 16.00
C ARG A 134 2.36 -4.60 17.38
N ARG A 135 2.70 -5.74 17.97
CA ARG A 135 2.28 -6.10 19.33
C ARG A 135 2.78 -5.13 20.38
N LYS A 136 4.02 -4.66 20.24
CA LYS A 136 4.65 -3.69 21.14
C LYS A 136 3.98 -2.32 21.05
N THR A 137 3.73 -1.82 19.85
CA THR A 137 3.25 -0.45 19.61
C THR A 137 1.74 -0.31 19.70
N ARG A 138 0.99 -1.39 19.52
CA ARG A 138 -0.49 -1.42 19.57
C ARG A 138 -1.13 -0.28 18.77
N PRO A 139 -0.88 -0.23 17.45
CA PRO A 139 -1.36 0.87 16.63
C PRO A 139 -2.89 0.86 16.48
N SER A 140 -3.46 2.04 16.35
CA SER A 140 -4.88 2.22 16.00
C SER A 140 -5.10 2.37 14.50
N GLN A 141 -4.05 2.69 13.73
CA GLN A 141 -4.13 2.84 12.29
C GLN A 141 -3.91 1.50 11.58
N LEU A 142 -4.44 1.40 10.35
CA LEU A 142 -4.27 0.22 9.51
C LEU A 142 -2.82 0.07 9.06
N TRP A 143 -2.33 -1.17 9.07
CA TRP A 143 -1.05 -1.54 8.51
C TRP A 143 -1.29 -2.44 7.30
N ILE A 144 -0.85 -1.98 6.14
CA ILE A 144 -1.03 -2.66 4.85
C ILE A 144 0.32 -3.18 4.38
N ILE A 145 0.45 -4.49 4.24
CA ILE A 145 1.64 -5.09 3.63
C ILE A 145 1.44 -5.10 2.13
N HIS A 146 2.24 -4.31 1.41
CA HIS A 146 2.16 -4.27 -0.04
C HIS A 146 2.94 -5.42 -0.67
N GLY A 147 2.57 -5.78 -1.90
CA GLY A 147 3.28 -6.75 -2.71
C GLY A 147 3.37 -8.14 -2.08
N PHE A 148 2.34 -8.58 -1.37
CA PHE A 148 2.37 -9.85 -0.64
C PHE A 148 2.42 -11.03 -1.61
N ARG A 149 3.41 -11.90 -1.44
CA ARG A 149 3.64 -13.09 -2.28
C ARG A 149 3.73 -14.38 -1.47
N GLY A 150 3.48 -14.31 -0.17
CA GLY A 150 3.63 -15.42 0.75
C GLY A 150 2.57 -16.51 0.58
N LYS A 151 2.81 -17.61 1.27
CA LYS A 151 1.93 -18.78 1.29
C LYS A 151 0.70 -18.54 2.16
N PRO A 152 -0.36 -19.36 2.01
CA PRO A 152 -1.59 -19.22 2.79
C PRO A 152 -1.38 -19.19 4.30
N GLN A 153 -0.50 -20.01 4.85
CA GLN A 153 -0.22 -20.05 6.30
C GLN A 153 0.34 -18.71 6.80
N GLN A 154 1.26 -18.11 6.05
CA GLN A 154 1.82 -16.79 6.39
C GLN A 154 0.74 -15.72 6.32
N ALA A 155 -0.09 -15.75 5.29
CA ALA A 155 -1.21 -14.82 5.13
C ALA A 155 -2.20 -14.91 6.30
N GLU A 156 -2.56 -16.12 6.72
CA GLU A 156 -3.45 -16.33 7.87
C GLU A 156 -2.83 -15.80 9.18
N GLN A 157 -1.55 -16.02 9.40
CA GLN A 157 -0.85 -15.49 10.57
C GLN A 157 -0.92 -13.95 10.59
N LEU A 158 -0.60 -13.32 9.47
CA LEU A 158 -0.60 -11.85 9.36
C LEU A 158 -2.01 -11.28 9.53
N ARG A 159 -3.03 -11.94 8.97
CA ARG A 159 -4.42 -11.54 9.16
C ARG A 159 -4.84 -11.59 10.63
N ARG A 160 -4.50 -12.64 11.34
CA ARG A 160 -4.79 -12.78 12.77
C ARG A 160 -4.14 -11.69 13.62
N GLU A 161 -2.98 -11.19 13.18
CA GLU A 161 -2.31 -10.07 13.81
C GLU A 161 -2.92 -8.70 13.44
N GLY A 162 -3.97 -8.68 12.64
CA GLY A 162 -4.67 -7.46 12.24
C GLY A 162 -4.04 -6.72 11.07
N LEU A 163 -3.15 -7.38 10.32
CA LEU A 163 -2.51 -6.81 9.14
C LEU A 163 -3.38 -7.03 7.90
N LEU A 164 -3.48 -6.00 7.05
CA LEU A 164 -4.10 -6.10 5.73
C LEU A 164 -3.04 -6.45 4.70
N LEU A 165 -3.43 -7.25 3.71
CA LEU A 165 -2.55 -7.66 2.63
C LEU A 165 -2.98 -7.02 1.32
N SER A 166 -2.01 -6.55 0.55
CA SER A 166 -2.20 -6.04 -0.81
C SER A 166 -1.49 -6.96 -1.81
N PHE A 167 -2.22 -7.32 -2.86
CA PHE A 167 -1.77 -8.27 -3.88
C PHE A 167 -1.50 -7.54 -5.19
N GLY A 168 -0.26 -7.66 -5.66
CA GLY A 168 0.16 -7.18 -6.97
C GLY A 168 0.09 -8.26 -8.04
N ALA A 169 0.75 -8.02 -9.18
CA ALA A 169 0.71 -8.94 -10.32
C ALA A 169 1.34 -10.32 -10.04
N LYS A 170 2.20 -10.41 -9.02
CA LYS A 170 2.98 -11.62 -8.71
C LYS A 170 2.52 -12.34 -7.45
N TYR A 171 1.27 -12.16 -7.06
CA TYR A 171 0.74 -12.83 -5.88
C TYR A 171 0.68 -14.37 -6.05
N ASN A 172 0.66 -15.08 -4.93
CA ASN A 172 0.45 -16.53 -4.92
C ASN A 172 -1.05 -16.84 -5.08
N PRO A 173 -1.47 -17.51 -6.18
CA PRO A 173 -2.89 -17.81 -6.41
C PRO A 173 -3.55 -18.63 -5.30
N GLU A 174 -2.81 -19.55 -4.68
CA GLU A 174 -3.33 -20.35 -3.57
C GLU A 174 -3.62 -19.50 -2.33
N THR A 175 -2.84 -18.45 -2.12
CA THR A 175 -3.06 -17.49 -1.04
C THR A 175 -4.29 -16.63 -1.30
N LEU A 176 -4.49 -16.19 -2.54
CA LEU A 176 -5.68 -15.42 -2.90
C LEU A 176 -6.96 -16.20 -2.61
N LYS A 177 -6.96 -17.52 -2.88
CA LYS A 177 -8.14 -18.37 -2.73
C LYS A 177 -8.67 -18.49 -1.30
N ILE A 178 -7.86 -18.22 -0.28
CA ILE A 178 -8.32 -18.26 1.11
C ILE A 178 -9.05 -16.99 1.54
N PHE A 179 -9.03 -15.95 0.73
CA PHE A 179 -9.68 -14.68 0.98
C PHE A 179 -10.93 -14.50 0.14
N ARG A 180 -11.79 -13.58 0.59
CA ARG A 180 -12.94 -13.09 -0.16
C ARG A 180 -12.67 -11.68 -0.68
N PRO A 181 -13.38 -11.25 -1.75
CA PRO A 181 -13.38 -9.85 -2.15
C PRO A 181 -13.70 -8.94 -0.95
N GLY A 182 -12.96 -7.85 -0.81
CA GLY A 182 -13.11 -6.93 0.32
C GLY A 182 -12.24 -7.24 1.54
N GLU A 183 -11.67 -8.44 1.64
CA GLU A 183 -10.75 -8.81 2.72
C GLU A 183 -9.30 -8.44 2.42
N ILE A 184 -8.99 -8.15 1.17
CA ILE A 184 -7.65 -7.80 0.68
C ILE A 184 -7.70 -6.56 -0.21
N LEU A 185 -6.52 -6.03 -0.50
CA LEU A 185 -6.33 -4.90 -1.40
C LEU A 185 -5.53 -5.34 -2.63
N PHE A 186 -5.56 -4.53 -3.67
CA PHE A 186 -4.79 -4.74 -4.90
C PHE A 186 -3.91 -3.55 -5.22
N GLU A 187 -2.85 -3.79 -5.96
CA GLU A 187 -1.87 -2.79 -6.36
C GLU A 187 -1.22 -3.13 -7.70
N SER A 188 -0.71 -2.12 -8.39
CA SER A 188 0.09 -2.31 -9.60
C SER A 188 1.60 -2.25 -9.33
N ASP A 189 2.03 -1.60 -8.24
CA ASP A 189 3.42 -1.39 -7.88
C ASP A 189 4.20 -0.71 -9.03
N ASP A 190 5.22 -1.35 -9.56
CA ASP A 190 6.00 -0.88 -10.70
C ASP A 190 5.57 -1.52 -12.04
N GLU A 191 4.55 -2.37 -12.02
CA GLU A 191 4.06 -3.05 -13.22
C GLU A 191 3.39 -2.08 -14.18
N THR A 192 3.51 -2.38 -15.47
CA THR A 192 2.83 -1.64 -16.54
C THR A 192 1.40 -2.13 -16.77
N LEU A 193 1.02 -3.24 -16.15
CA LEU A 193 -0.34 -3.77 -16.22
C LEU A 193 -1.35 -2.80 -15.59
N PRO A 194 -2.46 -2.53 -16.25
CA PRO A 194 -3.56 -1.78 -15.65
C PRO A 194 -4.07 -2.50 -14.38
N ILE A 195 -4.43 -1.72 -13.36
CA ILE A 195 -4.98 -2.28 -12.12
C ILE A 195 -6.22 -3.13 -12.38
N ASP A 196 -7.04 -2.76 -13.35
CA ASP A 196 -8.22 -3.53 -13.75
C ASP A 196 -7.88 -4.97 -14.17
N THR A 197 -6.73 -5.18 -14.81
CA THR A 197 -6.26 -6.52 -15.18
C THR A 197 -6.01 -7.39 -13.95
N ILE A 198 -5.45 -6.82 -12.89
CA ILE A 198 -5.18 -7.52 -11.63
C ILE A 198 -6.49 -7.92 -10.95
N TYR A 199 -7.46 -7.01 -10.90
CA TYR A 199 -8.81 -7.32 -10.38
C TYR A 199 -9.50 -8.43 -11.18
N ARG A 200 -9.42 -8.39 -12.51
CA ARG A 200 -10.03 -9.41 -13.38
C ARG A 200 -9.41 -10.79 -13.20
N ARG A 201 -8.09 -10.87 -13.02
CA ARG A 201 -7.40 -12.13 -12.71
C ARG A 201 -7.86 -12.72 -11.38
N ALA A 202 -8.02 -11.91 -10.37
CA ALA A 202 -8.55 -12.32 -9.07
C ALA A 202 -10.00 -12.82 -9.20
N ALA A 203 -10.83 -12.11 -9.94
CA ALA A 203 -12.22 -12.49 -10.18
C ALA A 203 -12.33 -13.89 -10.80
N ARG A 204 -11.44 -14.22 -11.73
CA ARG A 204 -11.41 -15.57 -12.34
C ARG A 204 -11.08 -16.65 -11.32
N LEU A 205 -10.12 -16.39 -10.44
CA LEU A 205 -9.75 -17.34 -9.36
C LEU A 205 -10.89 -17.52 -8.36
N TRP A 206 -11.61 -16.49 -8.04
CA TRP A 206 -12.78 -16.53 -7.14
C TRP A 206 -14.05 -17.00 -7.86
N LYS A 207 -14.02 -17.18 -9.19
CA LYS A 207 -15.18 -17.52 -10.02
C LYS A 207 -16.33 -16.52 -9.87
N ILE A 208 -15.99 -15.23 -9.89
CA ILE A 208 -16.93 -14.11 -9.80
C ILE A 208 -17.02 -13.45 -11.18
N PRO A 209 -18.22 -13.35 -11.79
CA PRO A 209 -18.35 -12.83 -13.17
C PRO A 209 -18.10 -11.33 -13.31
N ARG A 210 -18.23 -10.55 -12.23
CA ARG A 210 -18.02 -9.09 -12.24
C ARG A 210 -17.40 -8.67 -10.90
N TYR A 211 -16.13 -8.32 -10.98
CA TYR A 211 -15.41 -7.78 -9.83
C TYR A 211 -14.48 -6.67 -10.25
#